data_6c33aecea6a9ff2c9312181a27883ae5
#
_entry.id   6c33aecea6a9ff2c9312181a27883ae5
#
_cell.length_a   1.000
_cell.length_b   1.000
_cell.length_c   1.000
_cell.angle_alpha   90.00
_cell.angle_beta   90.00
_cell.angle_gamma   90.00
#
_symmetry.space_group_name_H-M   'P 1'
#
loop_
_entity.id
_entity.type
_entity.pdbx_description
1 polymer ?
#
loop_
_entity_poly.entity_id
_entity_poly.type
_entity_poly.pdbx_seq_one_letter_code
_entity_poly.pdbx_strand_id
1 'polypeptide(L)'
;LRFADEKEDLLDLFAIAEQQNWTWYETYVLARETAISHVISVKRMKQKLAQKRVDEKFTQDEQIIIRAAKSKVPMLFLAELKKKRQATITQSERQLLLDLAKLGLLDEVINIVLLLTLNKVDSANLNEKYALKVANDFAYQKVTSAEEAVLKIRERNQQSQSRPVKSSQTVTKSNVPEWSQPDYKNETSAEKQ
;
A
#
# COMPACT_ATOMS: atom_id res chain seq x y z
N LEU A 1 21.14 14.60 33.33
CA LEU A 1 20.83 15.06 31.97
C LEU A 1 21.17 16.53 31.83
N ARG A 2 21.67 16.94 30.67
CA ARG A 2 21.97 18.34 30.31
C ARG A 2 21.46 18.56 28.88
N PHE A 3 21.17 19.81 28.53
CA PHE A 3 20.87 20.20 27.16
C PHE A 3 22.15 20.44 26.37
N ALA A 4 22.10 20.31 25.05
CA ALA A 4 23.15 20.71 24.13
C ALA A 4 23.11 22.25 23.92
N ASP A 5 21.91 22.77 23.62
CA ASP A 5 21.58 24.19 23.63
C ASP A 5 20.40 24.40 24.59
N GLU A 6 20.66 24.97 25.76
CA GLU A 6 19.68 25.04 26.85
C GLU A 6 18.45 25.86 26.46
N LYS A 7 18.63 26.93 25.69
CA LYS A 7 17.55 27.83 25.35
C LYS A 7 16.64 27.29 24.26
N GLU A 8 17.21 26.80 23.16
CA GLU A 8 16.44 26.26 22.03
C GLU A 8 15.84 24.88 22.37
N ASP A 9 16.64 23.99 22.94
CA ASP A 9 16.21 22.65 23.32
C ASP A 9 15.09 22.68 24.37
N LEU A 10 15.11 23.65 25.29
CA LEU A 10 14.08 23.81 26.32
C LEU A 10 12.75 24.22 25.72
N LEU A 11 12.77 25.22 24.82
CA LEU A 11 11.55 25.67 24.12
C LEU A 11 10.93 24.54 23.28
N ASP A 12 11.74 23.81 22.55
CA ASP A 12 11.33 22.68 21.77
C ASP A 12 10.75 21.54 22.63
N LEU A 13 11.34 21.31 23.82
CA LEU A 13 10.85 20.32 24.79
C LEU A 13 9.47 20.70 25.34
N PHE A 14 9.27 21.97 25.69
CA PHE A 14 7.97 22.49 26.10
C PHE A 14 6.93 22.33 25.00
N ALA A 15 7.26 22.70 23.76
CA ALA A 15 6.36 22.56 22.63
C ALA A 15 5.93 21.10 22.41
N ILE A 16 6.85 20.13 22.57
CA ILE A 16 6.54 18.70 22.48
C ILE A 16 5.59 18.28 23.61
N ALA A 17 5.87 18.68 24.85
CA ALA A 17 5.08 18.33 26.01
C ALA A 17 3.64 18.88 25.88
N GLU A 18 3.50 20.13 25.48
CA GLU A 18 2.20 20.78 25.24
C GLU A 18 1.43 20.09 24.10
N GLN A 19 2.07 19.87 22.95
CA GLN A 19 1.44 19.23 21.79
C GLN A 19 0.95 17.80 22.10
N GLN A 20 1.63 17.06 23.00
CA GLN A 20 1.24 15.73 23.41
C GLN A 20 0.36 15.70 24.65
N ASN A 21 0.11 16.84 25.27
CA ASN A 21 -0.58 16.97 26.58
C ASN A 21 0.08 16.10 27.66
N TRP A 22 1.41 16.10 27.70
CA TRP A 22 2.19 15.27 28.60
C TRP A 22 2.51 15.95 29.91
N THR A 23 2.60 15.12 30.96
CA THR A 23 3.17 15.53 32.22
C THR A 23 4.69 15.67 32.12
N TRP A 24 5.30 16.40 33.08
CA TRP A 24 6.76 16.49 33.16
C TRP A 24 7.44 15.14 33.30
N TYR A 25 6.80 14.19 33.95
CA TYR A 25 7.34 12.84 34.10
C TYR A 25 7.47 12.10 32.77
N GLU A 26 6.42 12.15 31.94
CA GLU A 26 6.44 11.52 30.61
C GLU A 26 7.48 12.16 29.69
N THR A 27 7.58 13.48 29.74
CA THR A 27 8.60 14.24 28.99
C THR A 27 10.01 13.86 29.45
N TYR A 28 10.24 13.75 30.76
CA TYR A 28 11.51 13.32 31.35
C TYR A 28 11.89 11.90 30.94
N VAL A 29 10.95 10.97 30.96
CA VAL A 29 11.17 9.58 30.54
C VAL A 29 11.66 9.53 29.08
N LEU A 30 10.97 10.23 28.17
CA LEU A 30 11.38 10.28 26.77
C LEU A 30 12.75 10.94 26.58
N ALA A 31 12.99 12.05 27.28
CA ALA A 31 14.29 12.74 27.24
C ALA A 31 15.43 11.82 27.72
N ARG A 32 15.19 11.07 28.78
CA ARG A 32 16.16 10.08 29.30
C ARG A 32 16.43 8.95 28.33
N GLU A 33 15.40 8.39 27.72
CA GLU A 33 15.50 7.29 26.76
C GLU A 33 16.22 7.67 25.46
N THR A 34 16.13 8.94 25.08
CA THR A 34 16.72 9.45 23.83
C THR A 34 18.05 10.16 24.01
N ALA A 35 18.48 10.38 25.28
CA ALA A 35 19.75 11.02 25.60
C ALA A 35 20.98 10.21 25.14
N ILE A 36 22.02 10.90 24.68
CA ILE A 36 23.32 10.32 24.36
C ILE A 36 24.34 10.92 25.34
N SER A 37 25.09 10.08 26.02
CA SER A 37 26.12 10.55 26.98
C SER A 37 25.56 11.61 27.94
N HIS A 38 24.33 11.41 28.43
CA HIS A 38 23.62 12.33 29.31
C HIS A 38 23.18 13.67 28.68
N VAL A 39 23.35 13.86 27.37
CA VAL A 39 22.88 15.04 26.64
C VAL A 39 21.49 14.76 26.03
N ILE A 40 20.53 15.61 26.34
CA ILE A 40 19.17 15.54 25.78
C ILE A 40 19.24 15.91 24.29
N SER A 41 18.60 15.10 23.45
CA SER A 41 18.50 15.34 22.00
C SER A 41 17.03 15.45 21.60
N VAL A 42 16.57 16.66 21.47
CA VAL A 42 15.16 16.96 21.06
C VAL A 42 14.87 16.40 19.68
N LYS A 43 15.85 16.42 18.76
CA LYS A 43 15.71 15.79 17.43
C LYS A 43 15.37 14.30 17.54
N ARG A 44 16.05 13.56 18.42
CA ARG A 44 15.77 12.14 18.66
C ARG A 44 14.43 11.91 19.36
N MET A 45 14.04 12.80 20.26
CA MET A 45 12.71 12.77 20.88
C MET A 45 11.63 12.90 19.81
N LYS A 46 11.73 13.88 18.90
CA LYS A 46 10.82 14.06 17.76
C LYS A 46 10.78 12.82 16.85
N GLN A 47 11.93 12.23 16.55
CA GLN A 47 12.00 10.99 15.75
C GLN A 47 11.32 9.81 16.46
N LYS A 48 11.56 9.63 17.76
CA LYS A 48 10.95 8.52 18.53
C LYS A 48 9.43 8.69 18.63
N LEU A 49 8.94 9.90 18.77
CA LEU A 49 7.51 10.21 18.74
C LEU A 49 6.87 9.92 17.38
N ALA A 50 7.53 10.34 16.31
CA ALA A 50 7.06 10.04 14.96
C ALA A 50 6.99 8.52 14.74
N GLN A 51 8.02 7.77 15.16
CA GLN A 51 8.04 6.31 15.08
C GLN A 51 6.90 5.69 15.92
N LYS A 52 6.69 6.14 17.16
CA LYS A 52 5.61 5.64 18.02
C LYS A 52 4.23 5.84 17.39
N ARG A 53 3.98 6.99 16.76
CA ARG A 53 2.72 7.24 16.01
C ARG A 53 2.52 6.29 14.84
N VAL A 54 3.61 5.94 14.15
CA VAL A 54 3.57 4.93 13.07
C VAL A 54 3.27 3.55 13.67
N ASP A 55 3.95 3.19 14.78
CA ASP A 55 3.79 1.89 15.43
C ASP A 55 2.36 1.69 15.98
N GLU A 56 1.73 2.74 16.49
CA GLU A 56 0.33 2.71 16.95
C GLU A 56 -0.69 2.59 15.80
N LYS A 57 -0.36 3.10 14.62
CA LYS A 57 -1.24 3.12 13.45
C LYS A 57 -1.21 1.84 12.63
N PHE A 58 -0.09 1.11 12.66
CA PHE A 58 0.16 -0.06 11.83
C PHE A 58 0.40 -1.31 12.66
N THR A 59 -0.09 -2.45 12.17
CA THR A 59 0.22 -3.76 12.75
C THR A 59 1.71 -4.09 12.58
N GLN A 60 2.22 -5.06 13.36
CA GLN A 60 3.63 -5.48 13.24
C GLN A 60 3.98 -5.96 11.82
N ASP A 61 3.08 -6.71 11.18
CA ASP A 61 3.28 -7.19 9.80
C ASP A 61 3.34 -6.02 8.81
N GLU A 62 2.45 -5.04 8.96
CA GLU A 62 2.47 -3.83 8.13
C GLU A 62 3.74 -3.01 8.32
N GLN A 63 4.25 -2.90 9.54
CA GLN A 63 5.51 -2.21 9.83
C GLN A 63 6.70 -2.92 9.16
N ILE A 64 6.74 -4.26 9.19
CA ILE A 64 7.76 -5.05 8.50
C ILE A 64 7.70 -4.79 6.99
N ILE A 65 6.50 -4.79 6.41
CA ILE A 65 6.28 -4.50 4.99
C ILE A 65 6.74 -3.08 4.64
N ILE A 66 6.36 -2.07 5.41
CA ILE A 66 6.75 -0.68 5.20
C ILE A 66 8.28 -0.52 5.26
N ARG A 67 8.93 -1.10 6.28
CA ARG A 67 10.40 -1.05 6.40
C ARG A 67 11.09 -1.74 5.23
N ALA A 68 10.60 -2.91 4.82
CA ALA A 68 11.14 -3.64 3.68
C ALA A 68 10.97 -2.83 2.37
N ALA A 69 9.80 -2.21 2.17
CA ALA A 69 9.53 -1.38 1.00
C ALA A 69 10.45 -0.15 0.92
N LYS A 70 10.75 0.49 2.05
CA LYS A 70 11.63 1.66 2.13
C LYS A 70 13.11 1.33 2.00
N SER A 71 13.52 0.11 2.30
CA SER A 71 14.93 -0.25 2.36
C SER A 71 15.56 -0.62 1.02
N LYS A 72 14.79 -0.79 -0.05
CA LYS A 72 15.25 -1.38 -1.31
C LYS A 72 14.65 -0.71 -2.53
N VAL A 73 15.47 -0.66 -3.60
CA VAL A 73 14.98 -0.26 -4.92
C VAL A 73 14.08 -1.36 -5.52
N PRO A 74 13.11 -1.02 -6.39
CA PRO A 74 12.08 -1.94 -6.88
C PRO A 74 12.62 -3.24 -7.52
N MET A 75 13.72 -3.16 -8.27
CA MET A 75 14.33 -4.33 -8.90
C MET A 75 14.83 -5.34 -7.85
N LEU A 76 15.52 -4.88 -6.81
CA LEU A 76 16.04 -5.75 -5.76
C LEU A 76 14.89 -6.30 -4.89
N PHE A 77 13.89 -5.48 -4.62
CA PHE A 77 12.71 -5.90 -3.87
C PHE A 77 11.96 -7.01 -4.61
N LEU A 78 11.73 -6.84 -5.91
CA LEU A 78 11.11 -7.87 -6.74
C LEU A 78 11.94 -9.15 -6.80
N ALA A 79 13.27 -9.03 -6.92
CA ALA A 79 14.17 -10.19 -6.94
C ALA A 79 14.05 -11.03 -5.67
N GLU A 80 13.96 -10.42 -4.49
CA GLU A 80 13.76 -11.13 -3.23
C GLU A 80 12.40 -11.80 -3.12
N LEU A 81 11.33 -11.11 -3.56
CA LEU A 81 9.99 -11.68 -3.58
C LEU A 81 9.93 -12.91 -4.49
N LYS A 82 10.55 -12.83 -5.67
CA LYS A 82 10.66 -13.94 -6.62
C LYS A 82 11.51 -15.09 -6.06
N LYS A 83 12.64 -14.78 -5.42
CA LYS A 83 13.50 -15.80 -4.79
C LYS A 83 12.74 -16.62 -3.74
N LYS A 84 11.90 -15.99 -2.94
CA LYS A 84 11.05 -16.69 -1.95
C LYS A 84 10.06 -17.66 -2.61
N ARG A 85 9.68 -17.41 -3.87
CA ARG A 85 8.78 -18.25 -4.67
C ARG A 85 9.52 -19.18 -5.65
N GLN A 86 10.85 -19.26 -5.55
CA GLN A 86 11.71 -20.03 -6.46
C GLN A 86 11.52 -19.65 -7.94
N ALA A 87 11.25 -18.38 -8.21
CA ALA A 87 11.00 -17.83 -9.53
C ALA A 87 12.05 -16.79 -9.92
N THR A 88 12.19 -16.54 -11.23
CA THR A 88 13.05 -15.51 -11.78
C THR A 88 12.25 -14.33 -12.29
N ILE A 89 12.91 -13.17 -12.43
CA ILE A 89 12.29 -11.97 -12.99
C ILE A 89 12.23 -12.13 -14.51
N THR A 90 11.05 -11.99 -15.08
CA THR A 90 10.82 -12.06 -16.53
C THR A 90 11.15 -10.73 -17.22
N GLN A 91 11.27 -10.75 -18.56
CA GLN A 91 11.48 -9.53 -19.34
C GLN A 91 10.28 -8.57 -19.24
N SER A 92 9.05 -9.10 -19.25
CA SER A 92 7.84 -8.30 -19.09
C SER A 92 7.76 -7.62 -17.72
N GLU A 93 8.19 -8.29 -16.65
CA GLU A 93 8.27 -7.70 -15.31
C GLU A 93 9.31 -6.57 -15.21
N ARG A 94 10.43 -6.68 -15.94
CA ARG A 94 11.41 -5.58 -16.05
C ARG A 94 10.81 -4.38 -16.77
N GLN A 95 10.06 -4.63 -17.83
CA GLN A 95 9.35 -3.56 -18.55
C GLN A 95 8.29 -2.91 -17.68
N LEU A 96 7.52 -3.71 -16.93
CA LEU A 96 6.56 -3.21 -15.96
C LEU A 96 7.21 -2.26 -14.93
N LEU A 97 8.38 -2.59 -14.39
CA LEU A 97 9.08 -1.70 -13.45
C LEU A 97 9.43 -0.36 -14.08
N LEU A 98 9.85 -0.35 -15.35
CA LEU A 98 10.11 0.90 -16.09
C LEU A 98 8.82 1.72 -16.27
N ASP A 99 7.71 1.06 -16.58
CA ASP A 99 6.43 1.74 -16.77
C ASP A 99 5.88 2.28 -15.45
N LEU A 100 6.04 1.56 -14.34
CA LEU A 100 5.71 2.04 -13.00
C LEU A 100 6.56 3.27 -12.60
N ALA A 101 7.85 3.26 -12.92
CA ALA A 101 8.73 4.41 -12.65
C ALA A 101 8.31 5.67 -13.44
N LYS A 102 7.80 5.52 -14.69
CA LYS A 102 7.28 6.63 -15.49
C LYS A 102 6.06 7.33 -14.89
N LEU A 103 5.32 6.64 -14.00
CA LEU A 103 4.17 7.24 -13.29
C LEU A 103 4.60 8.24 -12.20
N GLY A 104 5.90 8.40 -11.93
CA GLY A 104 6.42 9.31 -10.91
C GLY A 104 6.18 8.86 -9.47
N LEU A 105 5.86 7.59 -9.26
CA LEU A 105 5.74 7.00 -7.93
C LEU A 105 7.12 6.80 -7.29
N LEU A 106 7.21 7.00 -5.99
CA LEU A 106 8.42 6.69 -5.23
C LEU A 106 8.66 5.17 -5.18
N ASP A 107 9.93 4.78 -5.09
CA ASP A 107 10.36 3.38 -5.03
C ASP A 107 9.62 2.56 -3.97
N GLU A 108 9.41 3.15 -2.80
CA GLU A 108 8.69 2.51 -1.70
C GLU A 108 7.22 2.23 -2.02
N VAL A 109 6.56 3.11 -2.77
CA VAL A 109 5.17 2.93 -3.23
C VAL A 109 5.11 1.84 -4.29
N ILE A 110 6.06 1.83 -5.24
CA ILE A 110 6.20 0.78 -6.25
C ILE A 110 6.38 -0.57 -5.56
N ASN A 111 7.21 -0.66 -4.53
CA ASN A 111 7.46 -1.89 -3.77
C ASN A 111 6.17 -2.43 -3.10
N ILE A 112 5.32 -1.56 -2.58
CA ILE A 112 4.00 -1.95 -2.04
C ILE A 112 3.08 -2.48 -3.16
N VAL A 113 3.07 -1.85 -4.34
CA VAL A 113 2.30 -2.33 -5.51
C VAL A 113 2.75 -3.73 -5.93
N LEU A 114 4.07 -3.97 -6.01
CA LEU A 114 4.64 -5.28 -6.35
C LEU A 114 4.23 -6.36 -5.35
N LEU A 115 4.34 -6.07 -4.05
CA LEU A 115 3.95 -6.99 -2.99
C LEU A 115 2.46 -7.33 -3.05
N LEU A 116 1.60 -6.31 -3.18
CA LEU A 116 0.15 -6.49 -3.29
C LEU A 116 -0.21 -7.36 -4.49
N THR A 117 0.43 -7.10 -5.63
CA THR A 117 0.15 -7.81 -6.89
C THR A 117 0.54 -9.28 -6.80
N LEU A 118 1.70 -9.57 -6.23
CA LEU A 118 2.16 -10.95 -6.03
C LEU A 118 1.30 -11.71 -5.01
N ASN A 119 0.84 -11.05 -3.95
CA ASN A 119 0.05 -11.72 -2.91
C ASN A 119 -1.41 -11.96 -3.31
N LYS A 120 -1.91 -11.22 -4.32
CA LYS A 120 -3.29 -11.37 -4.76
C LYS A 120 -3.53 -12.60 -5.63
N VAL A 121 -2.51 -13.05 -6.34
CA VAL A 121 -2.58 -14.19 -7.25
C VAL A 121 -1.61 -15.24 -6.75
N ASP A 122 -2.08 -16.48 -6.62
CA ASP A 122 -1.21 -17.62 -6.32
C ASP A 122 -0.44 -18.02 -7.58
N SER A 123 0.43 -17.12 -8.03
CA SER A 123 1.23 -17.22 -9.25
C SER A 123 2.66 -16.78 -8.97
N ALA A 124 3.59 -17.39 -9.66
CA ALA A 124 4.99 -16.98 -9.64
C ALA A 124 5.22 -15.64 -10.38
N ASN A 125 4.32 -15.25 -11.29
CA ASN A 125 4.44 -14.06 -12.11
C ASN A 125 3.51 -12.93 -11.65
N LEU A 126 3.97 -11.69 -11.86
CA LEU A 126 3.17 -10.49 -11.62
C LEU A 126 2.00 -10.41 -12.61
N ASN A 127 0.84 -10.04 -12.12
CA ASN A 127 -0.25 -9.61 -12.99
C ASN A 127 -0.04 -8.13 -13.38
N GLU A 128 0.55 -7.90 -14.55
CA GLU A 128 0.94 -6.58 -15.04
C GLU A 128 -0.24 -5.61 -15.13
N LYS A 129 -1.38 -6.08 -15.67
CA LYS A 129 -2.59 -5.25 -15.79
C LYS A 129 -3.10 -4.80 -14.41
N TYR A 130 -3.04 -5.69 -13.43
CA TYR A 130 -3.45 -5.36 -12.08
C TYR A 130 -2.46 -4.41 -11.39
N ALA A 131 -1.15 -4.64 -11.57
CA ALA A 131 -0.11 -3.77 -11.04
C ALA A 131 -0.26 -2.33 -11.58
N LEU A 132 -0.40 -2.17 -12.89
CA LEU A 132 -0.60 -0.87 -13.54
C LEU A 132 -1.90 -0.19 -13.07
N LYS A 133 -2.99 -0.95 -12.90
CA LYS A 133 -4.23 -0.40 -12.37
C LYS A 133 -4.04 0.18 -10.96
N VAL A 134 -3.42 -0.58 -10.07
CA VAL A 134 -3.18 -0.12 -8.68
C VAL A 134 -2.24 1.08 -8.66
N ALA A 135 -1.16 1.05 -9.48
CA ALA A 135 -0.21 2.14 -9.56
C ALA A 135 -0.85 3.43 -10.09
N ASN A 136 -1.70 3.34 -11.13
CA ASN A 136 -2.45 4.49 -11.63
C ASN A 136 -3.42 5.05 -10.57
N ASP A 137 -4.11 4.18 -9.82
CA ASP A 137 -4.97 4.61 -8.71
C ASP A 137 -4.14 5.36 -7.62
N PHE A 138 -2.95 4.88 -7.30
CA PHE A 138 -2.06 5.54 -6.34
C PHE A 138 -1.50 6.86 -6.86
N ALA A 139 -1.10 6.92 -8.13
CA ALA A 139 -0.66 8.16 -8.78
C ALA A 139 -1.79 9.21 -8.79
N TYR A 140 -3.01 8.81 -9.15
CA TYR A 140 -4.19 9.68 -9.12
C TYR A 140 -4.48 10.22 -7.71
N GLN A 141 -4.36 9.37 -6.68
CA GLN A 141 -4.57 9.73 -5.27
C GLN A 141 -3.37 10.45 -4.66
N LYS A 142 -2.29 10.68 -5.42
CA LYS A 142 -1.06 11.34 -4.96
C LYS A 142 -0.43 10.65 -3.74
N VAL A 143 -0.42 9.33 -3.74
CA VAL A 143 0.22 8.54 -2.68
C VAL A 143 1.73 8.75 -2.74
N THR A 144 2.32 9.26 -1.65
CA THR A 144 3.73 9.67 -1.60
C THR A 144 4.60 8.81 -0.68
N SER A 145 4.00 7.87 0.07
CA SER A 145 4.75 7.03 1.01
C SER A 145 4.23 5.61 1.08
N ALA A 146 5.07 4.69 1.57
CA ALA A 146 4.68 3.30 1.82
C ALA A 146 3.55 3.22 2.86
N GLU A 147 3.56 4.08 3.87
CA GLU A 147 2.52 4.17 4.89
C GLU A 147 1.16 4.49 4.29
N GLU A 148 1.10 5.52 3.45
CA GLU A 148 -0.13 5.89 2.75
C GLU A 148 -0.62 4.76 1.84
N ALA A 149 0.28 4.10 1.11
CA ALA A 149 -0.05 2.97 0.26
C ALA A 149 -0.68 1.83 1.05
N VAL A 150 -0.12 1.47 2.21
CA VAL A 150 -0.67 0.42 3.09
C VAL A 150 -2.05 0.81 3.62
N LEU A 151 -2.26 2.06 4.04
CA LEU A 151 -3.57 2.54 4.48
C LEU A 151 -4.62 2.44 3.37
N LYS A 152 -4.28 2.85 2.15
CA LYS A 152 -5.18 2.75 0.99
C LYS A 152 -5.56 1.31 0.66
N ILE A 153 -4.62 0.38 0.81
CA ILE A 153 -4.90 -1.05 0.64
C ILE A 153 -5.86 -1.55 1.73
N ARG A 154 -5.65 -1.13 2.99
CA ARG A 154 -6.53 -1.48 4.11
C ARG A 154 -7.95 -0.97 3.87
N GLU A 155 -8.12 0.30 3.50
CA GLU A 155 -9.42 0.89 3.16
C GLU A 155 -10.13 0.12 2.04
N ARG A 156 -9.41 -0.22 0.98
CA ARG A 156 -9.93 -1.00 -0.15
C ARG A 156 -10.42 -2.40 0.26
N ASN A 157 -9.65 -3.07 1.13
CA ASN A 157 -10.01 -4.38 1.64
C ASN A 157 -11.27 -4.33 2.52
N GLN A 158 -11.40 -3.32 3.37
CA GLN A 158 -12.59 -3.10 4.19
C GLN A 158 -13.83 -2.81 3.35
N GLN A 159 -13.71 -1.95 2.32
CA GLN A 159 -14.80 -1.68 1.39
C GLN A 159 -15.24 -2.90 0.59
N SER A 160 -14.31 -3.80 0.28
CA SER A 160 -14.62 -5.05 -0.43
C SER A 160 -15.39 -6.03 0.45
N GLN A 161 -15.14 -6.05 1.75
CA GLN A 161 -15.83 -6.90 2.72
C GLN A 161 -17.22 -6.36 3.11
N SER A 162 -17.41 -5.04 3.06
CA SER A 162 -18.69 -4.39 3.40
C SER A 162 -19.70 -4.35 2.25
N ARG A 163 -19.31 -4.75 1.04
CA ARG A 163 -20.27 -4.90 -0.06
C ARG A 163 -21.09 -6.16 0.19
N PRO A 164 -22.43 -6.09 0.41
CA PRO A 164 -23.25 -7.27 0.45
C PRO A 164 -23.05 -8.03 -0.86
N VAL A 165 -22.76 -9.32 -0.75
CA VAL A 165 -22.77 -10.21 -1.91
C VAL A 165 -24.19 -10.14 -2.45
N LYS A 166 -24.39 -9.34 -3.50
CA LYS A 166 -25.56 -9.50 -4.33
C LYS A 166 -25.43 -10.90 -4.88
N SER A 167 -26.20 -11.83 -4.32
CA SER A 167 -26.43 -13.12 -4.94
C SER A 167 -26.86 -12.81 -6.36
N SER A 168 -25.94 -12.94 -7.29
CA SER A 168 -26.25 -12.94 -8.71
C SER A 168 -27.04 -14.22 -8.95
N GLN A 169 -28.37 -14.13 -8.82
CA GLN A 169 -29.19 -14.93 -9.66
C GLN A 169 -28.80 -14.52 -11.08
N THR A 170 -27.93 -15.31 -11.65
CA THR A 170 -27.61 -15.31 -13.07
C THR A 170 -28.87 -15.72 -13.79
N VAL A 171 -29.76 -14.75 -14.05
CA VAL A 171 -30.58 -14.82 -15.23
C VAL A 171 -29.59 -14.60 -16.38
N THR A 172 -29.04 -15.66 -16.88
CA THR A 172 -28.35 -15.70 -18.16
C THR A 172 -29.39 -15.29 -19.23
N LYS A 173 -29.46 -13.98 -19.48
CA LYS A 173 -29.96 -13.53 -20.79
C LYS A 173 -28.86 -13.99 -21.74
N SER A 174 -29.11 -15.17 -22.36
CA SER A 174 -28.27 -15.63 -23.45
C SER A 174 -28.42 -14.59 -24.57
N ASN A 175 -27.33 -13.94 -24.95
CA ASN A 175 -27.24 -13.10 -26.13
C ASN A 175 -27.16 -13.98 -27.39
N VAL A 176 -27.89 -15.08 -27.38
CA VAL A 176 -28.01 -15.97 -28.52
C VAL A 176 -29.14 -15.41 -29.36
N PRO A 177 -28.90 -15.04 -30.61
CA PRO A 177 -29.95 -14.53 -31.49
C PRO A 177 -31.07 -15.54 -31.61
N GLU A 178 -32.33 -15.07 -31.68
CA GLU A 178 -33.55 -15.89 -31.68
C GLU A 178 -33.56 -16.97 -32.75
N TRP A 179 -32.93 -16.72 -33.93
CA TRP A 179 -32.78 -17.67 -35.02
C TRP A 179 -31.89 -18.89 -34.73
N SER A 180 -31.09 -18.87 -33.68
CA SER A 180 -30.23 -20.00 -33.32
C SER A 180 -30.86 -20.92 -32.28
N GLN A 181 -32.10 -20.69 -31.91
CA GLN A 181 -32.85 -21.61 -31.03
C GLN A 181 -33.40 -22.79 -31.84
N PRO A 182 -33.38 -24.02 -31.30
CA PRO A 182 -33.83 -25.22 -32.07
C PRO A 182 -35.29 -25.23 -32.46
N ASP A 183 -36.12 -24.35 -31.87
CA ASP A 183 -37.55 -24.28 -32.16
C ASP A 183 -37.92 -23.11 -33.08
N TYR A 184 -36.96 -22.44 -33.71
CA TYR A 184 -37.25 -21.35 -34.64
C TYR A 184 -37.85 -21.89 -35.94
N LYS A 185 -39.18 -21.76 -36.11
CA LYS A 185 -39.86 -22.05 -37.36
C LYS A 185 -39.80 -20.82 -38.26
N ASN A 186 -39.10 -20.94 -39.39
CA ASN A 186 -39.14 -19.95 -40.45
C ASN A 186 -40.53 -20.03 -41.13
N GLU A 187 -41.46 -19.14 -40.78
CA GLU A 187 -42.64 -18.91 -41.55
C GLU A 187 -42.26 -18.15 -42.84
N THR A 188 -41.82 -18.90 -43.83
CA THR A 188 -41.73 -18.40 -45.20
C THR A 188 -43.16 -18.28 -45.72
N SER A 189 -43.61 -17.05 -45.82
CA SER A 189 -44.79 -16.70 -46.54
C SER A 189 -44.65 -17.03 -48.06
N ALA A 190 -45.18 -18.15 -48.44
CA ALA A 190 -45.50 -18.44 -49.83
C ALA A 190 -47.04 -18.59 -49.91
N GLU A 191 -47.68 -17.59 -50.47
CA GLU A 191 -48.72 -17.77 -51.48
C GLU A 191 -49.49 -16.48 -51.67
N LYS A 192 -49.27 -15.86 -52.82
CA LYS A 192 -50.27 -15.08 -53.51
C LYS A 192 -50.49 -15.79 -54.81
N GLN A 193 -51.64 -16.36 -54.96
CA GLN A 193 -52.39 -16.40 -56.18
C GLN A 193 -53.72 -15.74 -55.95
#